data_7457ab7389154f6edb5b6f511d187fc4
#
_entry.id   7457ab7389154f6edb5b6f511d187fc4
#
_cell.length_a   1.000
_cell.length_b   1.000
_cell.length_c   1.000
_cell.angle_alpha   90.00
_cell.angle_beta   90.00
_cell.angle_gamma   90.00
#
_symmetry.space_group_name_H-M   'P 1'
#
loop_
_entity.id
_entity.type
_entity.pdbx_description
1 polymer ?
#
loop_
_entity_poly.entity_id
_entity_poly.type
_entity_poly.pdbx_seq_one_letter_code
_entity_poly.pdbx_strand_id
1 'polypeptide(L)' 'MKIHLMFIELGERLRTICDYEYDLTSGSGLPIKGDVVWLFDKDRRKQFWVVERHWNIGNVVGQITIYVVSTSEQAKTL' A
#
# COMPACT_ATOMS: atom_id res chain seq x y z
N MET A 1 4.95 0.00 18.06
CA MET A 1 3.63 0.60 17.79
C MET A 1 3.00 -0.05 16.58
N LYS A 2 1.80 -0.57 16.73
CA LYS A 2 1.09 -1.19 15.63
C LYS A 2 0.26 -0.18 14.87
N ILE A 3 0.29 -0.25 13.57
CA ILE A 3 -0.51 0.58 12.69
C ILE A 3 -1.32 -0.31 11.75
N HIS A 4 -2.35 0.25 11.18
CA HIS A 4 -3.13 -0.40 10.15
C HIS A 4 -2.56 0.00 8.78
N LEU A 5 -2.14 -1.00 8.02
CA LEU A 5 -1.55 -0.77 6.69
C LEU A 5 -2.52 -1.29 5.64
N MET A 6 -2.95 -0.39 4.75
CA MET A 6 -3.93 -0.70 3.71
C MET A 6 -3.35 -0.43 2.34
N PHE A 7 -3.51 -1.41 1.43
CA PHE A 7 -3.10 -1.24 0.04
C PHE A 7 -4.33 -1.06 -0.84
N ILE A 8 -4.34 0.04 -1.60
CA ILE A 8 -5.45 0.39 -2.48
C ILE A 8 -4.93 0.52 -3.90
N GLU A 9 -5.56 -0.17 -4.82
CA GLU A 9 -5.22 -0.07 -6.24
C GLU A 9 -5.97 1.11 -6.86
N LEU A 10 -5.21 1.97 -7.55
CA LEU A 10 -5.78 3.06 -8.34
C LEU A 10 -6.16 2.54 -9.72
N GLY A 11 -7.33 2.89 -10.18
CA GLY A 11 -7.85 2.52 -11.49
C GLY A 11 -9.12 3.32 -11.74
N GLU A 12 -10.01 2.79 -12.55
CA GLU A 12 -11.31 3.41 -12.75
C GLU A 12 -12.09 3.52 -11.44
N ARG A 13 -11.86 2.55 -10.56
CA ARG A 13 -12.40 2.55 -9.21
C ARG A 13 -11.28 2.24 -8.23
N LEU A 14 -11.35 2.83 -7.06
CA LEU A 14 -10.46 2.47 -5.98
C LEU A 14 -10.84 1.08 -5.47
N ARG A 15 -9.86 0.20 -5.35
CA ARG A 15 -10.09 -1.16 -4.89
C ARG A 15 -9.10 -1.51 -3.79
N THR A 16 -9.62 -1.90 -2.63
CA THR A 16 -8.76 -2.37 -1.55
C THR A 16 -8.24 -3.76 -1.89
N ILE A 17 -6.93 -3.90 -1.96
CA ILE A 17 -6.28 -5.19 -2.23
C ILE A 17 -6.22 -5.99 -0.93
N CYS A 18 -5.66 -5.40 0.10
CA CYS A 18 -5.50 -6.04 1.40
C CYS A 18 -5.24 -5.00 2.47
N ASP A 19 -5.48 -5.38 3.72
CA ASP A 19 -5.07 -4.59 4.87
C ASP A 19 -4.59 -5.53 5.97
N TYR A 20 -3.69 -5.04 6.81
CA TYR A 20 -3.18 -5.82 7.94
C TYR A 20 -2.48 -4.90 8.94
N GLU A 21 -2.29 -5.42 10.14
CA GLU A 21 -1.51 -4.72 11.14
C GLU A 21 -0.03 -4.78 10.82
N TYR A 22 0.65 -3.67 11.01
CA TYR A 22 2.08 -3.55 10.81
C TYR A 22 2.72 -2.97 12.05
N ASP A 23 3.84 -3.57 12.48
CA ASP A 23 4.57 -3.10 13.65
C ASP A 23 5.72 -2.20 13.21
N LEU A 24 5.56 -0.89 13.45
CA LEU A 24 6.59 0.09 13.12
C LEU A 24 7.89 -0.10 13.89
N THR A 25 7.83 -0.79 15.04
CA THR A 25 9.03 -1.00 15.86
C THR A 25 9.89 -2.15 15.36
N SER A 26 9.42 -2.92 14.39
CA SER A 26 10.14 -4.06 13.86
C SER A 26 11.40 -3.69 13.06
N GLY A 27 11.57 -2.42 12.75
CA GLY A 27 12.72 -1.94 11.99
C GLY A 27 12.60 -2.11 10.49
N SER A 28 11.52 -2.69 10.01
CA SER A 28 11.26 -2.83 8.58
C SER A 28 10.78 -1.52 7.99
N GLY A 29 11.32 -1.13 6.85
CA GLY A 29 10.85 0.04 6.14
C GLY A 29 9.47 -0.17 5.54
N LEU A 30 8.70 0.92 5.45
CA LEU A 30 7.44 0.89 4.73
C LEU A 30 7.67 1.12 3.24
N PRO A 31 6.83 0.54 2.37
CA PRO A 31 6.94 0.84 0.94
C PRO A 31 6.76 2.34 0.68
N ILE A 32 7.56 2.86 -0.23
CA ILE A 32 7.50 4.25 -0.65
C ILE A 32 7.31 4.32 -2.17
N LYS A 33 7.01 5.52 -2.67
CA LYS A 33 6.85 5.74 -4.11
C LYS A 33 8.05 5.19 -4.88
N GLY A 34 7.77 4.42 -5.90
CA GLY A 34 8.78 3.79 -6.73
C GLY A 34 9.09 2.34 -6.36
N ASP A 35 8.69 1.91 -5.17
CA ASP A 35 8.90 0.52 -4.77
C ASP A 35 7.97 -0.41 -5.51
N VAL A 36 8.42 -1.65 -5.64
CA VAL A 36 7.62 -2.75 -6.17
C VAL A 36 7.24 -3.64 -5.00
N VAL A 37 5.97 -3.98 -4.91
CA VAL A 37 5.45 -4.86 -3.86
C VAL A 37 4.72 -6.03 -4.48
N TRP A 38 4.78 -7.17 -3.79
CA TRP A 38 4.03 -8.37 -4.18
C TRP A 38 2.93 -8.59 -3.16
N LEU A 39 1.70 -8.56 -3.63
CA LEU A 39 0.52 -8.70 -2.78
C LEU A 39 -0.34 -9.85 -3.28
N PHE A 40 -1.09 -10.46 -2.35
CA PHE A 40 -2.10 -11.43 -2.75
C PHE A 40 -3.36 -10.70 -3.16
N ASP A 41 -3.79 -10.92 -4.39
CA ASP A 41 -5.01 -10.39 -4.94
C ASP A 41 -5.85 -11.57 -5.42
N LYS A 42 -6.95 -11.85 -4.72
CA LYS A 42 -7.85 -12.97 -5.03
C LYS A 42 -7.10 -14.29 -5.14
N ASP A 43 -6.34 -14.64 -4.12
CA ASP A 43 -5.56 -15.87 -4.02
C ASP A 43 -4.39 -15.97 -5.01
N ARG A 44 -4.08 -14.90 -5.71
CA ARG A 44 -2.93 -14.84 -6.60
C ARG A 44 -1.93 -13.82 -6.09
N ARG A 45 -0.67 -14.19 -6.14
CA ARG A 45 0.43 -13.27 -5.86
C ARG A 45 0.64 -12.41 -7.10
N LYS A 46 0.53 -11.09 -6.94
CA LYS A 46 0.59 -10.16 -8.04
C LYS A 46 1.53 -9.00 -7.72
N GLN A 47 2.23 -8.53 -8.73
CA GLN A 47 3.17 -7.42 -8.59
C GLN A 47 2.44 -6.08 -8.75
N PHE A 48 2.76 -5.15 -7.86
CA PHE A 48 2.23 -3.79 -7.91
C PHE A 48 3.35 -2.79 -7.73
N TRP A 49 3.15 -1.59 -8.23
CA TRP A 49 4.06 -0.47 -8.07
C TRP A 49 3.45 0.56 -7.14
N VAL A 50 4.22 1.00 -6.16
CA VAL A 50 3.77 2.01 -5.20
C VAL A 50 3.87 3.38 -5.84
N VAL A 51 2.77 4.13 -5.84
CA VAL A 51 2.72 5.47 -6.42
C VAL A 51 2.56 6.56 -5.37
N GLU A 52 1.98 6.24 -4.21
CA GLU A 52 1.79 7.24 -3.17
C GLU A 52 1.59 6.56 -1.82
N ARG A 53 2.01 7.25 -0.76
CA ARG A 53 1.84 6.78 0.62
C ARG A 53 1.22 7.89 1.44
N HIS A 54 0.08 7.61 2.07
CA HIS A 54 -0.61 8.58 2.91
C HIS A 54 -0.61 8.12 4.36
N TRP A 55 -0.18 9.01 5.25
CA TRP A 55 -0.30 8.81 6.67
C TRP A 55 -1.60 9.42 7.14
N ASN A 56 -2.42 8.63 7.80
CA ASN A 56 -3.63 9.10 8.44
C ASN A 56 -3.44 8.98 9.94
N ILE A 57 -3.13 10.08 10.58
CA ILE A 57 -2.85 10.10 12.01
C ILE A 57 -4.12 10.58 12.72
N GLY A 58 -4.83 9.62 13.31
CA GLY A 58 -6.03 9.92 14.08
C GLY A 58 -5.74 9.89 15.58
N ASN A 59 -6.79 10.07 16.35
CA ASN A 59 -6.67 10.16 17.81
C ASN A 59 -6.42 8.82 18.49
N VAL A 60 -6.64 7.70 17.80
CA VAL A 60 -6.63 6.38 18.43
C VAL A 60 -5.61 5.44 17.81
N VAL A 61 -5.59 5.31 16.48
CA VAL A 61 -4.71 4.37 15.79
C VAL A 61 -4.16 5.03 14.53
N GLY A 62 -2.87 4.87 14.30
CA GLY A 62 -2.27 5.29 13.04
C GLY A 62 -2.67 4.36 11.91
N GLN A 63 -2.95 4.95 10.76
CA GLN A 63 -3.24 4.20 9.55
C GLN A 63 -2.36 4.73 8.43
N ILE A 64 -1.82 3.82 7.62
CA ILE A 64 -1.06 4.17 6.44
C ILE A 64 -1.76 3.56 5.24
N THR A 65 -2.06 4.38 4.25
CA THR A 65 -2.64 3.93 3.00
C THR A 65 -1.56 3.98 1.92
N ILE A 66 -1.33 2.85 1.26
CA ILE A 66 -0.37 2.72 0.18
C ILE A 66 -1.17 2.58 -1.12
N TYR A 67 -1.06 3.57 -1.99
CA TYR A 67 -1.70 3.52 -3.29
C TYR A 67 -0.77 2.85 -4.29
N VAL A 68 -1.29 1.87 -5.01
CA VAL A 68 -0.52 1.07 -5.96
C VAL A 68 -1.21 1.02 -7.31
N VAL A 69 -0.44 0.70 -8.34
CA VAL A 69 -0.96 0.42 -9.68
C VAL A 69 -0.41 -0.91 -10.17
N SER A 70 -1.10 -1.52 -11.11
CA SER A 70 -0.78 -2.87 -11.56
C SER A 70 0.22 -2.94 -12.71
N THR A 71 0.61 -1.82 -13.29
CA THR A 71 1.59 -1.79 -14.37
C THR A 71 2.62 -0.69 -14.14
N SER A 72 3.83 -0.90 -14.65
CA SER A 72 4.90 0.10 -14.56
C SER A 72 4.57 1.36 -15.37
N GLU A 73 3.81 1.21 -16.45
CA GLU A 73 3.41 2.36 -17.25
C GLU A 73 2.50 3.30 -16.49
N GLN A 74 1.54 2.75 -15.75
CA GLN A 74 0.67 3.56 -14.90
C GLN A 74 1.49 4.27 -13.82
N ALA A 75 2.49 3.61 -13.26
CA ALA A 75 3.35 4.22 -12.25
C ALA A 75 4.11 5.42 -12.80
N LYS A 76 4.53 5.37 -14.05
CA LYS A 76 5.28 6.46 -14.67
C LYS A 76 4.44 7.70 -14.95
N THR A 77 3.13 7.53 -15.09
CA THR A 77 2.24 8.65 -15.42
C THR A 77 1.66 9.33 -14.17
N LEU A 78 1.95 8.80 -13.01
CA LEU A 78 1.47 9.35 -11.73
C LEU A 78 2.60 10.04 -10.90
#